data_4843357408f625f831c47579360425d4
#
_entry.id   4843357408f625f831c47579360425d4
#
_cell.length_a   1.000
_cell.length_b   1.000
_cell.length_c   1.000
_cell.angle_alpha   90.00
_cell.angle_beta   90.00
_cell.angle_gamma   90.00
#
_symmetry.space_group_name_H-M   'P 1'
#
loop_
_entity.id
_entity.type
_entity.pdbx_description
1 polymer ?
#
loop_
_entity_poly.entity_id
_entity_poly.type
_entity_poly.pdbx_seq_one_letter_code
_entity_poly.pdbx_strand_id
1 'polypeptide(L)'
;MFDIKVFRNDPRIFYSFARQVLPSTTAFSPTHAFLRLLQDKNKLLRVYTQNIDNLEQLAGVRDDKLVQCHGSFATASCMRCKLQVSGDEIREDVINGIVPKCPACEAERERQEARKKNSLKKRKRNADWDDDDEDEDDNIIEGIMKVYRP
;
A
#
# COMPACT_ATOMS: atom_id res chain seq x y z
N MET A 1 -13.41 9.04 5.29
CA MET A 1 -12.16 8.35 5.64
C MET A 1 -11.84 7.23 4.65
N PHE A 2 -12.77 6.32 4.33
CA PHE A 2 -12.57 5.27 3.31
C PHE A 2 -12.92 5.70 1.88
N ASP A 3 -13.25 6.98 1.65
CA ASP A 3 -13.49 7.50 0.32
C ASP A 3 -12.16 7.65 -0.44
N ILE A 4 -12.10 7.07 -1.64
CA ILE A 4 -10.90 7.09 -2.48
C ILE A 4 -10.50 8.51 -2.92
N LYS A 5 -11.46 9.43 -3.05
CA LYS A 5 -11.18 10.81 -3.39
C LYS A 5 -10.50 11.53 -2.25
N VAL A 6 -10.96 11.31 -1.00
CA VAL A 6 -10.32 11.85 0.21
C VAL A 6 -8.90 11.29 0.35
N PHE A 7 -8.72 9.97 0.14
CA PHE A 7 -7.42 9.33 0.20
C PHE A 7 -6.43 9.87 -0.84
N ARG A 8 -6.90 10.19 -2.04
CA ARG A 8 -6.06 10.78 -3.09
C ARG A 8 -5.64 12.21 -2.78
N ASN A 9 -6.51 12.97 -2.11
CA ASN A 9 -6.22 14.35 -1.75
C ASN A 9 -5.30 14.44 -0.52
N ASP A 10 -5.59 13.65 0.50
CA ASP A 10 -4.77 13.59 1.72
C ASP A 10 -4.77 12.18 2.34
N PRO A 11 -3.78 11.35 2.00
CA PRO A 11 -3.66 10.00 2.53
C PRO A 11 -3.35 9.97 4.04
N ARG A 12 -2.85 11.06 4.62
CA ARG A 12 -2.50 11.13 6.06
C ARG A 12 -3.72 10.88 6.94
N ILE A 13 -4.90 11.31 6.49
CA ILE A 13 -6.17 11.07 7.21
C ILE A 13 -6.41 9.56 7.38
N PHE A 14 -6.17 8.78 6.32
CA PHE A 14 -6.31 7.32 6.37
C PHE A 14 -5.24 6.70 7.28
N TYR A 15 -3.98 7.06 7.12
CA TYR A 15 -2.89 6.45 7.86
C TYR A 15 -2.88 6.81 9.35
N SER A 16 -3.38 7.98 9.74
CA SER A 16 -3.59 8.32 11.15
C SER A 16 -4.58 7.38 11.84
N PHE A 17 -5.57 6.88 11.09
CA PHE A 17 -6.53 5.90 11.58
C PHE A 17 -6.04 4.46 11.42
N ALA A 18 -5.39 4.12 10.30
CA ALA A 18 -4.93 2.78 9.97
C ALA A 18 -4.05 2.18 11.07
N ARG A 19 -3.21 2.98 11.72
CA ARG A 19 -2.39 2.57 12.86
C ARG A 19 -3.22 2.02 14.04
N GLN A 20 -4.47 2.47 14.20
CA GLN A 20 -5.34 2.03 15.30
C GLN A 20 -6.08 0.73 14.98
N VAL A 21 -6.30 0.45 13.69
CA VAL A 21 -7.00 -0.76 13.24
C VAL A 21 -6.07 -1.84 12.71
N LEU A 22 -4.80 -1.50 12.52
CA LEU A 22 -3.81 -2.52 12.14
C LEU A 22 -3.70 -3.57 13.24
N PRO A 23 -3.88 -4.87 12.92
CA PRO A 23 -3.83 -5.90 13.94
C PRO A 23 -2.49 -5.88 14.66
N SER A 24 -2.53 -5.58 15.95
CA SER A 24 -1.34 -5.63 16.83
C SER A 24 -1.20 -7.00 17.48
N THR A 25 -2.24 -7.84 17.38
CA THR A 25 -2.31 -9.12 18.08
C THR A 25 -1.92 -10.28 17.17
N THR A 26 -1.15 -11.20 17.72
CA THR A 26 -0.89 -12.52 17.13
C THR A 26 -1.91 -13.55 17.63
N ALA A 27 -2.98 -13.10 18.30
CA ALA A 27 -4.00 -13.95 18.90
C ALA A 27 -5.29 -13.92 18.09
N PHE A 28 -5.81 -15.07 17.81
CA PHE A 28 -7.12 -15.25 17.17
C PHE A 28 -8.14 -15.81 18.19
N SER A 29 -9.43 -15.61 17.95
CA SER A 29 -10.50 -16.07 18.83
C SER A 29 -10.79 -17.57 18.65
N PRO A 30 -11.49 -18.21 19.60
CA PRO A 30 -11.97 -19.59 19.46
C PRO A 30 -12.83 -19.80 18.20
N THR A 31 -13.53 -18.77 17.71
CA THR A 31 -14.28 -18.85 16.45
C THR A 31 -13.37 -19.09 15.25
N HIS A 32 -12.22 -18.41 15.18
CA HIS A 32 -11.25 -18.64 14.11
C HIS A 32 -10.62 -20.04 14.21
N ALA A 33 -10.31 -20.50 15.45
CA ALA A 33 -9.86 -21.85 15.69
C ALA A 33 -10.89 -22.92 15.25
N PHE A 34 -12.16 -22.65 15.43
CA PHE A 34 -13.23 -23.52 14.97
C PHE A 34 -13.29 -23.63 13.44
N LEU A 35 -13.08 -22.52 12.71
CA LEU A 35 -12.97 -22.57 11.24
C LEU A 35 -11.82 -23.46 10.78
N ARG A 36 -10.67 -23.37 11.46
CA ARG A 36 -9.53 -24.26 11.20
C ARG A 36 -9.90 -25.72 11.50
N LEU A 37 -10.55 -26.01 12.61
CA LEU A 37 -11.01 -27.36 12.94
C LEU A 37 -11.96 -27.94 11.88
N LEU A 38 -12.88 -27.15 11.36
CA LEU A 38 -13.78 -27.56 10.26
C LEU A 38 -12.98 -27.90 9.01
N GLN A 39 -11.94 -27.14 8.71
CA GLN A 39 -11.04 -27.41 7.59
C GLN A 39 -10.31 -28.74 7.78
N ASP A 40 -9.73 -28.98 8.94
CA ASP A 40 -8.98 -30.19 9.26
C ASP A 40 -9.87 -31.44 9.24
N LYS A 41 -11.15 -31.27 9.53
CA LYS A 41 -12.18 -32.33 9.39
C LYS A 41 -12.78 -32.46 7.99
N ASN A 42 -12.26 -31.71 7.00
CA ASN A 42 -12.79 -31.66 5.64
C ASN A 42 -14.29 -31.25 5.57
N LYS A 43 -14.75 -30.47 6.53
CA LYS A 43 -16.12 -29.94 6.62
C LYS A 43 -16.23 -28.51 6.11
N LEU A 44 -15.11 -27.80 5.95
CA LEU A 44 -15.08 -26.42 5.48
C LEU A 44 -15.04 -26.41 3.96
N LEU A 45 -16.05 -25.82 3.32
CA LEU A 45 -16.03 -25.54 1.91
C LEU A 45 -15.24 -24.26 1.62
N ARG A 46 -15.70 -23.13 2.13
CA ARG A 46 -15.06 -21.81 2.05
C ARG A 46 -15.49 -20.93 3.22
N VAL A 47 -14.63 -19.96 3.54
CA VAL A 47 -14.92 -18.84 4.45
C VAL A 47 -15.00 -17.57 3.63
N TYR A 48 -16.08 -16.82 3.81
CA TYR A 48 -16.22 -15.46 3.27
C TYR A 48 -16.19 -14.50 4.45
N THR A 49 -15.19 -13.63 4.49
CA THR A 49 -15.05 -12.65 5.55
C THR A 49 -15.12 -11.23 4.99
N GLN A 50 -15.72 -10.32 5.74
CA GLN A 50 -15.66 -8.88 5.50
C GLN A 50 -14.55 -8.22 6.32
N ASN A 51 -13.98 -8.96 7.26
CA ASN A 51 -12.87 -8.50 8.07
C ASN A 51 -11.60 -8.41 7.22
N ILE A 52 -10.72 -7.49 7.61
CA ILE A 52 -9.47 -7.19 6.91
C ILE A 52 -8.23 -7.48 7.77
N ASP A 53 -8.45 -8.08 8.95
CA ASP A 53 -7.46 -8.28 10.00
C ASP A 53 -6.58 -9.53 9.83
N ASN A 54 -6.88 -10.39 8.85
CA ASN A 54 -6.18 -11.64 8.55
C ASN A 54 -6.19 -12.69 9.69
N LEU A 55 -7.11 -12.60 10.64
CA LEU A 55 -7.15 -13.53 11.78
C LEU A 55 -7.53 -14.96 11.36
N GLU A 56 -8.27 -15.14 10.28
CA GLU A 56 -8.56 -16.45 9.70
C GLU A 56 -7.27 -17.14 9.19
N GLN A 57 -6.40 -16.39 8.50
CA GLN A 57 -5.10 -16.89 8.03
C GLN A 57 -4.19 -17.19 9.22
N LEU A 58 -4.16 -16.30 10.21
CA LEU A 58 -3.40 -16.50 11.44
C LEU A 58 -3.83 -17.78 12.20
N ALA A 59 -5.14 -18.08 12.19
CA ALA A 59 -5.66 -19.34 12.75
C ALA A 59 -5.33 -20.57 11.91
N GLY A 60 -4.77 -20.38 10.70
CA GLY A 60 -4.34 -21.44 9.81
C GLY A 60 -5.39 -21.92 8.81
N VAL A 61 -6.41 -21.08 8.52
CA VAL A 61 -7.30 -21.33 7.38
C VAL A 61 -6.51 -21.10 6.09
N ARG A 62 -6.60 -22.05 5.15
CA ARG A 62 -5.86 -22.04 3.89
C ARG A 62 -6.39 -20.95 2.95
N ASP A 63 -5.50 -20.33 2.17
CA ASP A 63 -5.84 -19.24 1.24
C ASP A 63 -6.82 -19.67 0.15
N ASP A 64 -6.76 -20.94 -0.30
CA ASP A 64 -7.69 -21.49 -1.30
C ASP A 64 -9.13 -21.65 -0.75
N LYS A 65 -9.29 -21.57 0.56
CA LYS A 65 -10.58 -21.64 1.25
C LYS A 65 -11.06 -20.32 1.84
N LEU A 66 -10.23 -19.28 1.76
CA LEU A 66 -10.55 -17.97 2.33
C LEU A 66 -10.84 -16.95 1.23
N VAL A 67 -11.96 -16.27 1.34
CA VAL A 67 -12.35 -15.15 0.47
C VAL A 67 -12.52 -13.90 1.32
N GLN A 68 -11.56 -13.00 1.23
CA GLN A 68 -11.58 -11.70 1.91
C GLN A 68 -12.31 -10.70 1.01
N CYS A 69 -13.63 -10.54 1.22
CA CYS A 69 -14.51 -9.76 0.34
C CYS A 69 -14.13 -8.27 0.26
N HIS A 70 -13.51 -7.76 1.32
CA HIS A 70 -13.09 -6.36 1.41
C HIS A 70 -11.55 -6.18 1.31
N GLY A 71 -10.81 -7.22 0.88
CA GLY A 71 -9.36 -7.25 0.87
C GLY A 71 -8.74 -7.45 2.25
N SER A 72 -7.48 -7.17 2.41
CA SER A 72 -6.76 -7.39 3.66
C SER A 72 -5.55 -6.48 3.82
N PHE A 73 -5.01 -6.40 5.04
CA PHE A 73 -3.73 -5.76 5.31
C PHE A 73 -2.52 -6.62 4.90
N ALA A 74 -2.74 -7.83 4.38
CA ALA A 74 -1.64 -8.69 3.95
C ALA A 74 -0.87 -8.16 2.75
N THR A 75 -1.52 -7.34 1.92
CA THR A 75 -0.91 -6.76 0.72
C THR A 75 -1.17 -5.27 0.60
N ALA A 76 -0.23 -4.57 0.01
CA ALA A 76 -0.39 -3.18 -0.38
C ALA A 76 -0.08 -3.00 -1.87
N SER A 77 -0.71 -2.03 -2.50
CA SER A 77 -0.47 -1.73 -3.92
C SER A 77 -0.26 -0.24 -4.15
N CYS A 78 0.70 0.08 -5.01
CA CYS A 78 0.94 1.45 -5.40
C CYS A 78 -0.21 2.01 -6.23
N MET A 79 -0.69 3.19 -5.88
CA MET A 79 -1.76 3.87 -6.62
C MET A 79 -1.35 4.23 -8.07
N ARG A 80 -0.05 4.51 -8.27
CA ARG A 80 0.52 4.95 -9.56
C ARG A 80 0.94 3.77 -10.44
N CYS A 81 1.96 3.01 -10.03
CA CYS A 81 2.57 1.96 -10.86
C CYS A 81 1.98 0.57 -10.66
N LYS A 82 1.04 0.41 -9.71
CA LYS A 82 0.37 -0.85 -9.37
C LYS A 82 1.30 -1.94 -8.80
N LEU A 83 2.55 -1.60 -8.48
CA LEU A 83 3.44 -2.52 -7.77
C LEU A 83 2.75 -3.01 -6.50
N GLN A 84 2.72 -4.31 -6.30
CA GLN A 84 2.24 -4.95 -5.09
C GLN A 84 3.43 -5.33 -4.21
N VAL A 85 3.28 -5.09 -2.91
CA VAL A 85 4.24 -5.46 -1.88
C VAL A 85 3.52 -6.15 -0.73
N SER A 86 4.26 -6.86 0.11
CA SER A 86 3.71 -7.38 1.37
C SER A 86 3.24 -6.24 2.28
N GLY A 87 2.15 -6.45 2.99
CA GLY A 87 1.70 -5.52 4.01
C GLY A 87 2.73 -5.34 5.14
N ASP A 88 3.56 -6.35 5.38
CA ASP A 88 4.63 -6.29 6.38
C ASP A 88 5.71 -5.28 6.01
N GLU A 89 6.00 -5.08 4.71
CA GLU A 89 6.99 -4.11 4.25
C GLU A 89 6.64 -2.67 4.60
N ILE A 90 5.33 -2.36 4.66
CA ILE A 90 4.86 -1.01 4.98
C ILE A 90 4.31 -0.90 6.41
N ARG A 91 4.34 -2.00 7.18
CA ARG A 91 3.74 -2.08 8.50
C ARG A 91 4.33 -1.07 9.47
N GLU A 92 5.63 -0.90 9.45
CA GLU A 92 6.34 0.03 10.33
C GLU A 92 5.92 1.49 10.04
N ASP A 93 5.85 1.88 8.78
CA ASP A 93 5.38 3.20 8.37
C ASP A 93 3.95 3.44 8.86
N VAL A 94 3.05 2.45 8.68
CA VAL A 94 1.66 2.55 9.11
C VAL A 94 1.55 2.73 10.62
N ILE A 95 2.31 1.97 11.41
CA ILE A 95 2.33 2.08 12.89
C ILE A 95 2.81 3.47 13.32
N ASN A 96 3.79 4.02 12.64
CA ASN A 96 4.33 5.36 12.89
C ASN A 96 3.44 6.50 12.34
N GLY A 97 2.34 6.16 11.64
CA GLY A 97 1.45 7.12 11.00
C GLY A 97 2.08 7.83 9.80
N ILE A 98 3.12 7.25 9.23
CA ILE A 98 3.81 7.73 8.03
C ILE A 98 3.07 7.19 6.81
N VAL A 99 2.93 8.01 5.78
CA VAL A 99 2.36 7.58 4.49
C VAL A 99 3.42 6.76 3.74
N PRO A 100 3.21 5.45 3.54
CA PRO A 100 4.20 4.61 2.86
C PRO A 100 4.35 5.01 1.40
N LYS A 101 5.57 5.15 0.94
CA LYS A 101 5.90 5.50 -0.44
C LYS A 101 6.29 4.25 -1.24
N CYS A 102 6.03 4.29 -2.54
CA CYS A 102 6.36 3.19 -3.42
C CYS A 102 7.85 3.24 -3.80
N PRO A 103 8.64 2.20 -3.50
CA PRO A 103 10.07 2.20 -3.79
C PRO A 103 10.38 2.33 -5.29
N ALA A 104 9.56 1.72 -6.16
CA ALA A 104 9.73 1.82 -7.60
C ALA A 104 9.47 3.26 -8.12
N CYS A 105 8.46 3.93 -7.57
CA CYS A 105 8.16 5.32 -7.95
C CYS A 105 9.20 6.30 -7.41
N GLU A 106 9.74 6.07 -6.22
CA GLU A 106 10.84 6.87 -5.67
C GLU A 106 12.12 6.72 -6.52
N ALA A 107 12.51 5.50 -6.83
CA ALA A 107 13.66 5.24 -7.68
C ALA A 107 13.53 5.88 -9.08
N GLU A 108 12.32 5.87 -9.65
CA GLU A 108 12.06 6.52 -10.93
C GLU A 108 12.15 8.05 -10.81
N ARG A 109 11.62 8.64 -9.73
CA ARG A 109 11.74 10.07 -9.45
C ARG A 109 13.21 10.50 -9.31
N GLU A 110 13.99 9.76 -8.54
CA GLU A 110 15.43 10.02 -8.38
C GLU A 110 16.19 9.97 -9.71
N ARG A 111 15.85 8.98 -10.56
CA ARG A 111 16.43 8.89 -11.92
C ARG A 111 16.08 10.09 -12.78
N GLN A 112 14.84 10.55 -12.73
CA GLN A 112 14.37 11.73 -13.48
C GLN A 112 15.06 13.00 -12.99
N GLU A 113 15.15 13.17 -11.65
CA GLU A 113 15.88 14.32 -11.06
C GLU A 113 17.36 14.31 -11.44
N ALA A 114 18.00 13.14 -11.40
CA ALA A 114 19.41 13.00 -11.85
C ALA A 114 19.58 13.35 -13.33
N ARG A 115 18.66 12.94 -14.20
CA ARG A 115 18.64 13.31 -15.63
C ARG A 115 18.46 14.81 -15.83
N LYS A 116 17.50 15.41 -15.11
CA LYS A 116 17.27 16.87 -15.13
C LYS A 116 18.53 17.64 -14.69
N LYS A 117 19.14 17.25 -13.57
CA LYS A 117 20.39 17.85 -13.07
C LYS A 117 21.54 17.75 -14.08
N ASN A 118 21.71 16.60 -14.74
CA ASN A 118 22.73 16.40 -15.74
C ASN A 118 22.47 17.23 -17.02
N SER A 119 21.21 17.33 -17.44
CA SER A 119 20.80 18.19 -18.57
C SER A 119 21.08 19.67 -18.30
N LEU A 120 20.72 20.15 -17.09
CA LEU A 120 21.01 21.53 -16.67
C LEU A 120 22.52 21.82 -16.59
N LYS A 121 23.32 20.88 -16.09
CA LYS A 121 24.78 21.00 -16.09
C LYS A 121 25.33 21.09 -17.53
N LYS A 122 24.78 20.30 -18.47
CA LYS A 122 25.19 20.33 -19.87
C LYS A 122 24.79 21.65 -20.55
N ARG A 123 23.59 22.17 -20.27
CA ARG A 123 23.15 23.50 -20.77
C ARG A 123 24.05 24.62 -20.22
N LYS A 124 24.35 24.67 -18.92
CA LYS A 124 25.27 25.66 -18.33
C LYS A 124 26.70 25.60 -18.90
N ARG A 125 27.16 24.46 -19.39
CA ARG A 125 28.48 24.33 -20.05
C ARG A 125 28.45 24.80 -21.51
N ASN A 126 27.28 24.85 -22.12
CA ASN A 126 27.08 25.23 -23.52
C ASN A 126 26.29 26.54 -23.66
N ALA A 127 26.15 27.32 -22.55
CA ALA A 127 25.30 28.51 -22.54
C ALA A 127 25.90 29.67 -23.32
N ASP A 128 25.35 29.86 -24.50
CA ASP A 128 24.99 31.19 -25.01
C ASP A 128 23.42 31.19 -25.04
N TRP A 129 22.86 32.10 -24.27
CA TRP A 129 21.56 32.80 -24.23
C TRP A 129 20.26 32.15 -24.79
N ASP A 130 19.20 32.37 -24.00
CA ASP A 130 17.76 32.34 -24.22
C ASP A 130 17.03 30.96 -24.25
N ASP A 131 16.21 30.68 -23.22
CA ASP A 131 14.76 30.57 -23.31
C ASP A 131 14.11 30.32 -21.94
N ASP A 132 13.09 31.11 -21.62
CA ASP A 132 12.16 30.93 -20.49
C ASP A 132 11.18 29.82 -20.87
N ASP A 133 11.45 28.56 -20.46
CA ASP A 133 10.46 27.49 -20.45
C ASP A 133 9.86 27.40 -19.07
N GLU A 134 8.64 27.90 -18.92
CA GLU A 134 7.78 27.63 -17.75
C GLU A 134 7.50 26.13 -17.70
N ASP A 135 8.14 25.44 -16.77
CA ASP A 135 7.81 24.04 -16.44
C ASP A 135 6.43 24.01 -15.80
N GLU A 136 5.42 23.56 -16.55
CA GLU A 136 4.13 23.16 -15.99
C GLU A 136 4.37 22.09 -14.94
N ASP A 137 4.06 22.40 -13.67
CA ASP A 137 4.00 21.47 -12.55
C ASP A 137 2.89 20.44 -12.83
N ASP A 138 3.24 19.37 -13.54
CA ASP A 138 2.43 18.18 -13.57
C ASP A 138 2.24 17.69 -12.13
N ASN A 139 1.00 17.81 -11.68
CA ASN A 139 0.51 17.38 -10.37
C ASN A 139 0.67 15.87 -10.24
N ILE A 140 1.93 15.46 -10.04
CA ILE A 140 2.36 14.06 -9.97
C ILE A 140 1.81 13.50 -8.66
N ILE A 141 0.75 12.70 -8.77
CA ILE A 141 0.31 11.84 -7.67
C ILE A 141 1.53 11.04 -7.23
N GLU A 142 2.12 11.42 -6.11
CA GLU A 142 3.24 10.69 -5.51
C GLU A 142 2.85 9.20 -5.43
N GLY A 143 3.80 8.31 -5.68
CA GLY A 143 3.58 6.87 -5.67
C GLY A 143 3.27 6.37 -4.26
N ILE A 144 2.05 6.65 -3.78
CA ILE A 144 1.57 6.30 -2.46
C ILE A 144 1.11 4.85 -2.47
N MET A 145 1.57 4.09 -1.49
CA MET A 145 1.11 2.72 -1.28
C MET A 145 -0.29 2.75 -0.66
N LYS A 146 -1.23 2.04 -1.26
CA LYS A 146 -2.57 1.81 -0.71
C LYS A 146 -2.60 0.42 -0.10
N VAL A 147 -2.81 0.36 1.21
CA VAL A 147 -3.17 -0.87 1.92
C VAL A 147 -4.63 -1.14 1.58
N TYR A 148 -4.92 -2.33 1.11
CA TYR A 148 -6.28 -2.71 0.82
C TYR A 148 -6.64 -2.68 -0.68
N ARG A 149 -6.99 -3.85 -1.18
CA ARG A 149 -7.68 -4.03 -2.47
C ARG A 149 -8.78 -5.07 -2.31
N PRO A 150 -10.03 -4.75 -2.72
CA PRO A 150 -11.01 -5.80 -2.92
C PRO A 150 -10.60 -6.69 -4.09
#